data_abd9df67d09b5b6349e064b134f41830
#
_entry.id   abd9df67d09b5b6349e064b134f41830
#
_cell.length_a   1.000
_cell.length_b   1.000
_cell.length_c   1.000
_cell.angle_alpha   90.00
_cell.angle_beta   90.00
_cell.angle_gamma   90.00
#
_symmetry.space_group_name_H-M   'P 1'
#
loop_
_entity.id
_entity.type
_entity.pdbx_description
1 polymer ?
#
loop_
_entity_poly.entity_id
_entity_poly.type
_entity_poly.pdbx_seq_one_letter_code
_entity_poly.pdbx_strand_id
1 'polypeptide(L)'
;EAAAMLVRVYERYTSKIDWLHGFYAFSSYSQINLASSLDALSVGWARMEFDAEEGPRLNSTSANNNDWVMPSDPTPATDYFNQHQIPYNLNVYASAADRVSLADGSSTSTVAALTSSAEARAQAVSLLAAAAAGYAGVTLDFEGLKGDTLKTDYVSFLTQLRAALPADKTLYVCVQPDTWYTGFDYRGLGAVCDKVILMAHDYQWTAAETAKHVGTANTDSPVTPFAGVYEALRDLTDPDTGVADRSKIALAISFGTAGFRIDENGILLEGVVYHPAQDVLRARLAQPGAVVEYSERYRNPAVTYTTQDGARYRVWYENEQSVLDKLTLARMFGVTGVSLWRLGAIPASTGYDVWSAIQSQR
;
A
#
# COMPACT_ATOMS: atom_id res chain seq x y z
N GLU A 1 -7.77 10.57 36.83
CA GLU A 1 -6.86 10.26 35.69
C GLU A 1 -7.11 8.88 35.14
N ALA A 2 -7.07 7.77 35.94
CA ALA A 2 -7.29 6.41 35.46
C ALA A 2 -8.65 6.22 34.75
N ALA A 3 -9.74 6.78 35.30
CA ALA A 3 -11.06 6.71 34.64
C ALA A 3 -11.07 7.42 33.29
N ALA A 4 -10.42 8.58 33.17
CA ALA A 4 -10.33 9.31 31.90
C ALA A 4 -9.46 8.55 30.86
N MET A 5 -8.43 7.83 31.34
CA MET A 5 -7.63 6.95 30.47
C MET A 5 -8.46 5.77 29.95
N LEU A 6 -9.20 5.10 30.85
CA LEU A 6 -10.07 3.97 30.47
C LEU A 6 -11.17 4.38 29.49
N VAL A 7 -11.78 5.55 29.68
CA VAL A 7 -12.78 6.09 28.73
C VAL A 7 -12.14 6.30 27.36
N ARG A 8 -10.97 6.94 27.28
CA ARG A 8 -10.26 7.16 26.01
C ARG A 8 -9.86 5.83 25.31
N VAL A 9 -9.43 4.83 26.08
CA VAL A 9 -9.13 3.49 25.54
C VAL A 9 -10.39 2.84 25.00
N TYR A 10 -11.50 2.91 25.74
CA TYR A 10 -12.77 2.37 25.31
C TYR A 10 -13.30 3.05 24.04
N GLU A 11 -13.27 4.38 23.99
CA GLU A 11 -13.68 5.16 22.81
C GLU A 11 -12.87 4.78 21.57
N ARG A 12 -11.54 4.63 21.70
CA ARG A 12 -10.68 4.16 20.60
C ARG A 12 -10.99 2.73 20.21
N TYR A 13 -11.12 1.83 21.17
CA TYR A 13 -11.41 0.43 20.88
C TYR A 13 -12.74 0.25 20.14
N THR A 14 -13.75 1.05 20.47
CA THR A 14 -15.09 0.97 19.89
C THR A 14 -15.30 1.88 18.69
N SER A 15 -14.30 2.71 18.31
CA SER A 15 -14.42 3.57 17.14
C SER A 15 -14.57 2.73 15.86
N LYS A 16 -15.22 3.34 14.87
CA LYS A 16 -15.52 2.70 13.60
C LYS A 16 -14.58 3.20 12.50
N ILE A 17 -14.53 2.49 11.39
CA ILE A 17 -13.89 3.00 10.18
C ILE A 17 -14.72 4.19 9.70
N ASP A 18 -14.12 5.36 9.64
CA ASP A 18 -14.73 6.61 9.19
C ASP A 18 -14.39 6.97 7.75
N TRP A 19 -13.35 6.34 7.20
CA TRP A 19 -12.95 6.49 5.81
C TRP A 19 -12.38 5.17 5.28
N LEU A 20 -13.04 4.59 4.27
CA LEU A 20 -12.63 3.35 3.63
C LEU A 20 -12.27 3.63 2.17
N HIS A 21 -11.02 3.48 1.86
CA HIS A 21 -10.43 3.71 0.54
C HIS A 21 -9.98 2.39 -0.09
N GLY A 22 -9.91 2.34 -1.42
CA GLY A 22 -9.32 1.22 -2.14
C GLY A 22 -8.50 1.66 -3.33
N PHE A 23 -7.47 0.88 -3.65
CA PHE A 23 -6.76 1.01 -4.91
C PHE A 23 -7.44 0.17 -5.99
N TYR A 24 -7.66 0.78 -7.14
CA TYR A 24 -8.15 0.15 -8.35
C TYR A 24 -7.02 0.13 -9.39
N ALA A 25 -6.33 -1.00 -9.50
CA ALA A 25 -5.17 -1.18 -10.37
C ALA A 25 -5.16 -2.61 -10.93
N PHE A 26 -4.47 -2.83 -12.02
CA PHE A 26 -4.31 -4.16 -12.64
C PHE A 26 -5.67 -4.85 -12.85
N SER A 27 -5.86 -6.08 -12.37
CA SER A 27 -7.08 -6.89 -12.55
C SER A 27 -8.25 -6.53 -11.62
N SER A 28 -8.33 -5.29 -11.10
CA SER A 28 -9.33 -4.88 -10.09
C SER A 28 -10.78 -4.91 -10.56
N TYR A 29 -11.03 -4.90 -11.88
CA TYR A 29 -12.38 -4.91 -12.44
C TYR A 29 -13.22 -6.11 -11.98
N SER A 30 -12.60 -7.24 -11.71
CA SER A 30 -13.28 -8.45 -11.21
C SER A 30 -14.03 -8.24 -9.89
N GLN A 31 -13.69 -7.18 -9.13
CA GLN A 31 -14.32 -6.83 -7.86
C GLN A 31 -14.85 -5.39 -7.87
N ILE A 32 -15.17 -4.84 -9.03
CA ILE A 32 -15.68 -3.46 -9.15
C ILE A 32 -16.93 -3.21 -8.29
N ASN A 33 -17.76 -4.24 -8.10
CA ASN A 33 -18.96 -4.17 -7.26
C ASN A 33 -18.67 -3.81 -5.79
N LEU A 34 -17.47 -4.13 -5.27
CA LEU A 34 -17.07 -3.77 -3.91
C LEU A 34 -16.81 -2.27 -3.77
N ALA A 35 -16.48 -1.60 -4.88
CA ALA A 35 -16.19 -0.17 -4.90
C ALA A 35 -17.36 0.68 -4.38
N SER A 36 -18.61 0.27 -4.60
CA SER A 36 -19.80 0.99 -4.12
C SER A 36 -19.90 1.14 -2.60
N SER A 37 -19.10 0.39 -1.84
CA SER A 37 -19.01 0.47 -0.39
C SER A 37 -17.78 1.26 0.09
N LEU A 38 -17.01 1.88 -0.82
CA LEU A 38 -15.84 2.70 -0.51
C LEU A 38 -16.20 4.18 -0.50
N ASP A 39 -15.50 4.95 0.32
CA ASP A 39 -15.65 6.42 0.37
C ASP A 39 -14.81 7.12 -0.70
N ALA A 40 -13.74 6.47 -1.17
CA ALA A 40 -12.88 6.97 -2.25
C ALA A 40 -12.07 5.84 -2.90
N LEU A 41 -11.57 6.10 -4.11
CA LEU A 41 -10.67 5.21 -4.85
C LEU A 41 -9.42 5.94 -5.33
N SER A 42 -8.34 5.18 -5.55
CA SER A 42 -7.18 5.62 -6.32
C SER A 42 -6.96 4.67 -7.50
N VAL A 43 -7.09 5.19 -8.73
CA VAL A 43 -6.92 4.40 -9.95
C VAL A 43 -5.46 4.40 -10.38
N GLY A 44 -4.82 3.24 -10.40
CA GLY A 44 -3.39 3.05 -10.69
C GLY A 44 -3.10 3.07 -12.18
N TRP A 45 -3.26 4.23 -12.83
CA TRP A 45 -3.22 4.39 -14.28
C TRP A 45 -2.10 5.28 -14.80
N ALA A 46 -1.14 5.64 -13.95
CA ALA A 46 -0.01 6.45 -14.40
C ALA A 46 1.24 6.20 -13.55
N ARG A 47 2.40 6.42 -14.19
CA ARG A 47 3.72 6.49 -13.58
C ARG A 47 4.41 7.80 -13.96
N MET A 48 5.07 8.45 -12.99
CA MET A 48 6.01 9.53 -13.32
C MET A 48 7.35 8.94 -13.74
N GLU A 49 7.88 9.47 -14.81
CA GLU A 49 9.20 9.15 -15.39
C GLU A 49 10.01 10.42 -15.51
N PHE A 50 11.33 10.27 -15.70
CA PHE A 50 12.24 11.37 -15.98
C PHE A 50 13.08 11.04 -17.20
N ASP A 51 13.12 11.95 -18.14
CA ASP A 51 13.96 11.90 -19.33
C ASP A 51 15.06 12.95 -19.22
N ALA A 52 16.30 12.61 -19.65
CA ALA A 52 17.46 13.49 -19.53
C ALA A 52 17.35 14.78 -20.38
N GLU A 53 16.64 14.73 -21.50
CA GLU A 53 16.48 15.84 -22.44
C GLU A 53 15.16 16.59 -22.23
N GLU A 54 14.07 15.85 -22.01
CA GLU A 54 12.71 16.40 -21.92
C GLU A 54 12.23 16.68 -20.47
N GLY A 55 12.92 16.10 -19.46
CA GLY A 55 12.56 16.24 -18.06
C GLY A 55 11.44 15.30 -17.61
N PRO A 56 10.61 15.71 -16.64
CA PRO A 56 9.51 14.93 -16.12
C PRO A 56 8.45 14.55 -17.17
N ARG A 57 7.96 13.31 -17.13
CA ARG A 57 6.88 12.80 -17.97
C ARG A 57 5.88 12.01 -17.16
N LEU A 58 4.60 12.13 -17.51
CA LEU A 58 3.53 11.28 -16.98
C LEU A 58 3.21 10.20 -18.03
N ASN A 59 3.49 8.94 -17.70
CA ASN A 59 3.26 7.80 -18.56
C ASN A 59 2.07 6.98 -18.09
N SER A 60 0.99 6.95 -18.88
CA SER A 60 -0.21 6.12 -18.66
C SER A 60 -0.31 4.94 -19.64
N THR A 61 0.75 4.70 -20.42
CA THR A 61 0.84 3.63 -21.43
C THR A 61 1.82 2.56 -20.99
N SER A 62 1.89 1.44 -21.71
CA SER A 62 2.87 0.37 -21.47
C SER A 62 4.29 0.68 -21.98
N ALA A 63 4.54 1.90 -22.50
CA ALA A 63 5.88 2.32 -22.88
C ALA A 63 6.83 2.26 -21.67
N ASN A 64 8.12 2.02 -21.93
CA ASN A 64 9.18 1.92 -20.93
C ASN A 64 8.92 0.86 -19.84
N ASN A 65 8.26 -0.26 -20.19
CA ASN A 65 7.88 -1.32 -19.25
C ASN A 65 7.05 -0.80 -18.05
N ASN A 66 6.16 0.15 -18.33
CA ASN A 66 5.26 0.65 -17.31
C ASN A 66 4.10 -0.32 -17.11
N ASP A 67 3.91 -0.78 -15.87
CA ASP A 67 2.78 -1.63 -15.46
C ASP A 67 1.56 -0.80 -15.00
N TRP A 68 1.74 0.48 -14.67
CA TRP A 68 0.70 1.42 -14.27
C TRP A 68 0.00 2.03 -15.48
N VAL A 69 -0.72 1.18 -16.20
CA VAL A 69 -1.30 1.51 -17.50
C VAL A 69 -2.78 1.82 -17.36
N MET A 70 -3.20 2.95 -17.95
CA MET A 70 -4.62 3.22 -18.11
C MET A 70 -5.21 2.20 -19.10
N PRO A 71 -6.34 1.56 -18.79
CA PRO A 71 -7.02 0.68 -19.74
C PRO A 71 -7.30 1.41 -21.06
N SER A 72 -7.25 0.69 -22.18
CA SER A 72 -7.59 1.25 -23.50
C SER A 72 -9.03 1.77 -23.57
N ASP A 73 -9.93 1.18 -22.77
CA ASP A 73 -11.27 1.66 -22.52
C ASP A 73 -11.51 1.69 -20.99
N PRO A 74 -11.34 2.84 -20.33
CA PRO A 74 -11.63 2.99 -18.91
C PRO A 74 -13.12 3.17 -18.60
N THR A 75 -13.96 3.39 -19.64
CA THR A 75 -15.38 3.75 -19.51
C THR A 75 -16.17 2.80 -18.62
N PRO A 76 -16.05 1.46 -18.73
CA PRO A 76 -16.83 0.57 -17.87
C PRO A 76 -16.56 0.75 -16.37
N ALA A 77 -15.32 1.11 -16.00
CA ALA A 77 -14.97 1.38 -14.62
C ALA A 77 -15.40 2.79 -14.17
N THR A 78 -15.11 3.81 -14.98
CA THR A 78 -15.44 5.19 -14.65
C THR A 78 -16.95 5.44 -14.62
N ASP A 79 -17.72 4.81 -15.50
CA ASP A 79 -19.18 4.87 -15.48
C ASP A 79 -19.73 4.24 -14.19
N TYR A 80 -19.16 3.10 -13.76
CA TYR A 80 -19.55 2.48 -12.50
C TYR A 80 -19.26 3.42 -11.31
N PHE A 81 -18.07 4.05 -11.26
CA PHE A 81 -17.72 4.98 -10.18
C PHE A 81 -18.64 6.20 -10.18
N ASN A 82 -18.91 6.78 -11.33
CA ASN A 82 -19.82 7.93 -11.49
C ASN A 82 -21.26 7.59 -11.11
N GLN A 83 -21.77 6.43 -11.53
CA GLN A 83 -23.13 5.96 -11.20
C GLN A 83 -23.30 5.80 -9.68
N HIS A 84 -22.27 5.32 -9.01
CA HIS A 84 -22.27 5.10 -7.55
C HIS A 84 -21.74 6.31 -6.76
N GLN A 85 -21.42 7.44 -7.45
CA GLN A 85 -20.92 8.68 -6.84
C GLN A 85 -19.64 8.46 -6.00
N ILE A 86 -18.75 7.56 -6.44
CA ILE A 86 -17.50 7.26 -5.77
C ILE A 86 -16.43 8.23 -6.31
N PRO A 87 -15.86 9.11 -5.48
CA PRO A 87 -14.74 9.94 -5.92
C PRO A 87 -13.51 9.07 -6.16
N TYR A 88 -12.79 9.31 -7.27
CA TYR A 88 -11.58 8.59 -7.59
C TYR A 88 -10.45 9.51 -8.02
N ASN A 89 -9.28 9.33 -7.39
CA ASN A 89 -8.05 10.02 -7.70
C ASN A 89 -7.24 9.27 -8.75
N LEU A 90 -6.48 9.99 -9.57
CA LEU A 90 -5.41 9.38 -10.34
C LEU A 90 -4.28 8.99 -9.38
N ASN A 91 -4.01 7.69 -9.24
CA ASN A 91 -2.81 7.23 -8.55
C ASN A 91 -1.63 7.27 -9.50
N VAL A 92 -0.56 7.92 -9.07
CA VAL A 92 0.67 8.12 -9.84
C VAL A 92 1.83 7.51 -9.08
N TYR A 93 2.41 6.47 -9.66
CA TYR A 93 3.55 5.76 -9.11
C TYR A 93 4.89 6.38 -9.54
N ALA A 94 5.89 6.32 -8.67
CA ALA A 94 7.31 6.47 -9.00
C ALA A 94 8.17 5.74 -7.96
N SER A 95 9.36 5.28 -8.35
CA SER A 95 10.26 4.59 -7.44
C SER A 95 11.62 5.31 -7.32
N ALA A 96 12.07 5.49 -6.08
CA ALA A 96 13.42 5.94 -5.81
C ALA A 96 14.48 4.83 -6.02
N ALA A 97 14.05 3.58 -6.22
CA ALA A 97 14.95 2.49 -6.64
C ALA A 97 15.31 2.58 -8.13
N ASP A 98 14.42 3.15 -8.95
CA ASP A 98 14.66 3.35 -10.37
C ASP A 98 15.72 4.43 -10.59
N ARG A 99 16.68 4.16 -11.48
CA ARG A 99 17.78 5.06 -11.78
C ARG A 99 17.60 5.71 -13.14
N VAL A 100 17.84 7.01 -13.18
CA VAL A 100 17.80 7.80 -14.42
C VAL A 100 19.12 8.54 -14.63
N SER A 101 19.50 8.73 -15.89
CA SER A 101 20.63 9.57 -16.26
C SER A 101 20.18 11.03 -16.37
N LEU A 102 21.05 11.95 -15.95
CA LEU A 102 20.85 13.39 -16.12
C LEU A 102 21.64 13.90 -17.35
N ALA A 103 21.32 15.10 -17.81
CA ALA A 103 21.97 15.70 -19.00
C ALA A 103 23.50 15.89 -18.86
N ASP A 104 24.00 16.00 -17.62
CA ASP A 104 25.43 16.09 -17.32
C ASP A 104 26.16 14.73 -17.29
N GLY A 105 25.44 13.62 -17.56
CA GLY A 105 25.92 12.25 -17.53
C GLY A 105 25.94 11.62 -16.13
N SER A 106 25.57 12.34 -15.09
CA SER A 106 25.40 11.77 -13.75
C SER A 106 24.13 10.91 -13.67
N SER A 107 23.98 10.14 -12.58
CA SER A 107 22.81 9.29 -12.38
C SER A 107 22.21 9.53 -10.99
N THR A 108 20.88 9.64 -10.94
CA THR A 108 20.13 9.81 -9.71
C THR A 108 18.90 8.88 -9.68
N SER A 109 18.13 8.89 -8.59
CA SER A 109 16.84 8.19 -8.57
C SER A 109 15.77 8.98 -9.33
N THR A 110 14.78 8.28 -9.89
CA THR A 110 13.64 8.93 -10.57
C THR A 110 12.97 9.96 -9.66
N VAL A 111 12.68 9.61 -8.40
CA VAL A 111 12.03 10.54 -7.46
C VAL A 111 12.91 11.78 -7.19
N ALA A 112 14.23 11.61 -7.02
CA ALA A 112 15.13 12.76 -6.85
C ALA A 112 15.19 13.63 -8.10
N ALA A 113 15.24 13.05 -9.30
CA ALA A 113 15.21 13.80 -10.56
C ALA A 113 13.92 14.65 -10.70
N LEU A 114 12.78 14.11 -10.25
CA LEU A 114 11.49 14.80 -10.29
C LEU A 114 11.38 15.93 -9.26
N THR A 115 12.07 15.83 -8.11
CA THR A 115 11.75 16.68 -6.94
C THR A 115 12.88 17.62 -6.52
N SER A 116 14.15 17.33 -6.85
CA SER A 116 15.29 18.08 -6.27
C SER A 116 15.59 19.40 -6.99
N SER A 117 15.40 19.51 -8.33
CA SER A 117 15.56 20.79 -9.00
C SER A 117 14.27 21.58 -9.04
N ALA A 118 14.36 22.90 -8.93
CA ALA A 118 13.17 23.78 -8.99
C ALA A 118 12.46 23.67 -10.33
N GLU A 119 13.19 23.52 -11.43
CA GLU A 119 12.65 23.41 -12.78
C GLU A 119 11.92 22.09 -12.99
N ALA A 120 12.55 20.95 -12.71
CA ALA A 120 11.91 19.63 -12.84
C ALA A 120 10.68 19.51 -11.93
N ARG A 121 10.79 20.03 -10.71
CA ARG A 121 9.67 20.06 -9.76
C ARG A 121 8.48 20.85 -10.31
N ALA A 122 8.72 22.05 -10.88
CA ALA A 122 7.65 22.86 -11.46
C ALA A 122 7.00 22.17 -12.68
N GLN A 123 7.78 21.51 -13.53
CA GLN A 123 7.26 20.72 -14.65
C GLN A 123 6.43 19.52 -14.18
N ALA A 124 6.92 18.73 -13.23
CA ALA A 124 6.21 17.60 -12.67
C ALA A 124 4.89 18.03 -12.01
N VAL A 125 4.89 19.12 -11.24
CA VAL A 125 3.69 19.72 -10.64
C VAL A 125 2.68 20.12 -11.71
N SER A 126 3.13 20.76 -12.80
CA SER A 126 2.24 21.16 -13.90
C SER A 126 1.58 19.98 -14.59
N LEU A 127 2.34 18.90 -14.84
CA LEU A 127 1.81 17.65 -15.43
C LEU A 127 0.74 17.01 -14.54
N LEU A 128 1.02 16.91 -13.23
CA LEU A 128 0.09 16.29 -12.27
C LEU A 128 -1.17 17.13 -12.08
N ALA A 129 -1.04 18.45 -11.98
CA ALA A 129 -2.19 19.35 -11.85
C ALA A 129 -3.08 19.31 -13.11
N ALA A 130 -2.50 19.24 -14.30
CA ALA A 130 -3.24 19.07 -15.55
C ALA A 130 -3.95 17.70 -15.59
N ALA A 131 -3.26 16.63 -15.22
CA ALA A 131 -3.83 15.27 -15.19
C ALA A 131 -4.98 15.15 -14.19
N ALA A 132 -4.91 15.84 -13.05
CA ALA A 132 -5.95 15.83 -12.01
C ALA A 132 -7.32 16.37 -12.51
N ALA A 133 -7.36 17.11 -13.62
CA ALA A 133 -8.61 17.72 -14.11
C ALA A 133 -9.72 16.69 -14.36
N GLY A 134 -9.38 15.48 -14.81
CA GLY A 134 -10.32 14.39 -15.07
C GLY A 134 -10.70 13.53 -13.86
N TYR A 135 -10.17 13.83 -12.66
CA TYR A 135 -10.30 13.02 -11.45
C TYR A 135 -10.74 13.85 -10.26
N ALA A 136 -11.10 13.19 -9.16
CA ALA A 136 -11.39 13.87 -7.90
C ALA A 136 -10.13 14.51 -7.28
N GLY A 137 -8.97 14.06 -7.70
CA GLY A 137 -7.66 14.54 -7.24
C GLY A 137 -6.52 13.64 -7.68
N VAL A 138 -5.42 13.68 -6.95
CA VAL A 138 -4.22 12.88 -7.19
C VAL A 138 -3.83 12.12 -5.93
N THR A 139 -3.41 10.88 -6.09
CA THR A 139 -2.74 10.07 -5.06
C THR A 139 -1.31 9.84 -5.51
N LEU A 140 -0.33 10.28 -4.73
CA LEU A 140 1.08 10.05 -5.03
C LEU A 140 1.59 8.82 -4.30
N ASP A 141 2.03 7.86 -5.08
CA ASP A 141 2.58 6.59 -4.64
C ASP A 141 4.07 6.53 -5.00
N PHE A 142 4.84 7.43 -4.36
CA PHE A 142 6.29 7.52 -4.56
C PHE A 142 6.99 6.71 -3.49
N GLU A 143 7.70 5.67 -3.91
CA GLU A 143 8.25 4.66 -3.02
C GLU A 143 9.78 4.71 -2.92
N GLY A 144 10.31 4.12 -1.84
CA GLY A 144 11.74 3.92 -1.66
C GLY A 144 12.52 5.15 -1.21
N LEU A 145 11.85 6.19 -0.71
CA LEU A 145 12.48 7.46 -0.35
C LEU A 145 13.40 7.29 0.86
N LYS A 146 14.66 7.78 0.72
CA LYS A 146 15.68 7.73 1.78
C LYS A 146 16.48 9.02 1.85
N GLY A 147 16.80 9.41 3.09
CA GLY A 147 17.70 10.52 3.40
C GLY A 147 17.01 11.89 3.47
N ASP A 148 17.66 12.82 4.20
CA ASP A 148 17.09 14.11 4.59
C ASP A 148 16.86 15.06 3.41
N THR A 149 17.71 15.01 2.39
CA THR A 149 17.55 15.84 1.19
C THR A 149 16.24 15.50 0.47
N LEU A 150 16.03 14.22 0.19
CA LEU A 150 14.82 13.77 -0.50
C LEU A 150 13.58 13.98 0.35
N LYS A 151 13.69 13.83 1.67
CA LYS A 151 12.64 14.14 2.66
C LYS A 151 12.15 15.59 2.52
N THR A 152 13.08 16.54 2.46
CA THR A 152 12.78 17.98 2.30
C THR A 152 12.23 18.31 0.92
N ASP A 153 12.85 17.76 -0.12
CA ASP A 153 12.46 18.00 -1.52
C ASP A 153 11.05 17.48 -1.80
N TYR A 154 10.70 16.33 -1.23
CA TYR A 154 9.37 15.72 -1.41
C TYR A 154 8.25 16.54 -0.76
N VAL A 155 8.46 17.07 0.45
CA VAL A 155 7.50 18.01 1.07
C VAL A 155 7.36 19.27 0.24
N SER A 156 8.47 19.83 -0.26
CA SER A 156 8.46 21.01 -1.12
C SER A 156 7.69 20.76 -2.42
N PHE A 157 7.86 19.59 -3.01
CA PHE A 157 7.15 19.16 -4.20
C PHE A 157 5.64 19.06 -3.95
N LEU A 158 5.22 18.39 -2.86
CA LEU A 158 3.80 18.25 -2.51
C LEU A 158 3.15 19.58 -2.14
N THR A 159 3.91 20.48 -1.48
CA THR A 159 3.43 21.84 -1.18
C THR A 159 3.13 22.62 -2.47
N GLN A 160 4.01 22.54 -3.47
CA GLN A 160 3.79 23.17 -4.76
C GLN A 160 2.63 22.53 -5.53
N LEU A 161 2.51 21.19 -5.46
CA LEU A 161 1.41 20.48 -6.08
C LEU A 161 0.07 20.87 -5.43
N ARG A 162 0.00 20.94 -4.09
CA ARG A 162 -1.21 21.39 -3.40
C ARG A 162 -1.62 22.81 -3.81
N ALA A 163 -0.65 23.71 -3.96
CA ALA A 163 -0.91 25.08 -4.41
C ALA A 163 -1.37 25.16 -5.87
N ALA A 164 -0.94 24.24 -6.73
CA ALA A 164 -1.32 24.20 -8.14
C ALA A 164 -2.66 23.49 -8.39
N LEU A 165 -3.09 22.60 -7.49
CA LEU A 165 -4.37 21.91 -7.59
C LEU A 165 -5.52 22.85 -7.21
N PRO A 166 -6.66 22.84 -7.93
CA PRO A 166 -7.90 23.49 -7.50
C PRO A 166 -8.30 23.08 -6.07
N ALA A 167 -8.99 23.95 -5.36
CA ALA A 167 -9.35 23.74 -3.97
C ALA A 167 -10.30 22.56 -3.73
N ASP A 168 -11.07 22.18 -4.74
CA ASP A 168 -11.96 21.01 -4.74
C ASP A 168 -11.27 19.68 -5.05
N LYS A 169 -9.99 19.70 -5.46
CA LYS A 169 -9.20 18.48 -5.75
C LYS A 169 -8.49 17.99 -4.51
N THR A 170 -8.58 16.69 -4.26
CA THR A 170 -7.89 16.04 -3.16
C THR A 170 -6.44 15.68 -3.51
N LEU A 171 -5.58 15.69 -2.50
CA LEU A 171 -4.19 15.24 -2.60
C LEU A 171 -3.94 14.18 -1.51
N TYR A 172 -3.79 12.93 -1.94
CA TYR A 172 -3.39 11.81 -1.06
C TYR A 172 -1.94 11.47 -1.29
N VAL A 173 -1.26 10.96 -0.26
CA VAL A 173 0.10 10.48 -0.36
C VAL A 173 0.23 9.10 0.29
N CYS A 174 0.89 8.16 -0.40
CA CYS A 174 1.33 6.90 0.18
C CYS A 174 2.67 7.10 0.86
N VAL A 175 2.84 6.51 2.05
CA VAL A 175 4.10 6.55 2.79
C VAL A 175 4.48 5.16 3.27
N GLN A 176 5.79 4.88 3.27
CA GLN A 176 6.35 3.63 3.75
C GLN A 176 6.89 3.80 5.19
N PRO A 177 7.08 2.71 5.95
CA PRO A 177 7.62 2.77 7.31
C PRO A 177 9.00 3.40 7.39
N ASP A 178 9.21 4.34 8.32
CA ASP A 178 10.48 5.07 8.50
C ASP A 178 11.67 4.16 8.82
N THR A 179 11.43 3.01 9.42
CA THR A 179 12.45 2.00 9.73
C THR A 179 13.35 1.67 8.52
N TRP A 180 12.81 1.73 7.30
CA TRP A 180 13.56 1.43 6.07
C TRP A 180 13.63 2.60 5.09
N TYR A 181 12.69 3.55 5.18
CA TYR A 181 12.49 4.61 4.21
C TYR A 181 12.45 5.97 4.91
N THR A 182 13.61 6.45 5.34
CA THR A 182 13.81 7.67 6.13
C THR A 182 13.52 8.97 5.36
N GLY A 183 13.11 8.88 4.10
CA GLY A 183 12.85 10.02 3.22
C GLY A 183 11.42 10.58 3.30
N PHE A 184 10.60 10.18 4.27
CA PHE A 184 9.27 10.73 4.47
C PHE A 184 9.24 11.64 5.71
N ASP A 185 8.87 12.90 5.52
CA ASP A 185 8.55 13.81 6.63
C ASP A 185 7.06 13.70 6.95
N TYR A 186 6.69 12.80 7.83
CA TYR A 186 5.29 12.55 8.17
C TYR A 186 4.55 13.80 8.66
N ARG A 187 5.23 14.67 9.44
CA ARG A 187 4.67 15.93 9.92
C ARG A 187 4.37 16.88 8.76
N GLY A 188 5.36 17.10 7.89
CA GLY A 188 5.23 17.96 6.73
C GLY A 188 4.19 17.45 5.74
N LEU A 189 4.18 16.13 5.45
CA LEU A 189 3.21 15.49 4.56
C LEU A 189 1.78 15.62 5.09
N GLY A 190 1.57 15.36 6.39
CA GLY A 190 0.27 15.51 7.04
C GLY A 190 -0.26 16.95 7.06
N ALA A 191 0.64 17.95 7.06
CA ALA A 191 0.25 19.35 6.96
C ALA A 191 -0.28 19.73 5.56
N VAL A 192 0.26 19.10 4.50
CA VAL A 192 0.00 19.46 3.10
C VAL A 192 -1.09 18.61 2.47
N CYS A 193 -1.13 17.29 2.78
CA CYS A 193 -2.03 16.35 2.12
C CYS A 193 -3.36 16.20 2.86
N ASP A 194 -4.40 15.80 2.12
CA ASP A 194 -5.73 15.51 2.68
C ASP A 194 -5.77 14.13 3.34
N LYS A 195 -5.01 13.15 2.79
CA LYS A 195 -4.82 11.83 3.39
C LYS A 195 -3.37 11.37 3.26
N VAL A 196 -2.91 10.67 4.30
CA VAL A 196 -1.61 9.98 4.37
C VAL A 196 -1.89 8.49 4.55
N ILE A 197 -1.58 7.70 3.53
CA ILE A 197 -1.85 6.26 3.48
C ILE A 197 -0.58 5.52 3.87
N LEU A 198 -0.59 4.87 5.03
CA LEU A 198 0.56 4.11 5.54
C LEU A 198 0.59 2.71 4.93
N MET A 199 1.59 2.43 4.13
CA MET A 199 1.87 1.12 3.54
C MET A 199 2.72 0.26 4.50
N ALA A 200 2.14 -0.17 5.62
CA ALA A 200 2.80 -1.04 6.59
C ALA A 200 2.67 -2.52 6.18
N HIS A 201 3.17 -2.85 4.99
CA HIS A 201 3.17 -4.18 4.37
C HIS A 201 4.47 -4.42 3.59
N ASP A 202 4.58 -5.56 2.92
CA ASP A 202 5.76 -6.01 2.18
C ASP A 202 7.01 -6.22 3.05
N TYR A 203 6.80 -6.67 4.30
CA TYR A 203 7.86 -7.00 5.25
C TYR A 203 8.52 -8.36 4.99
N GLN A 204 7.99 -9.17 4.06
CA GLN A 204 8.55 -10.48 3.75
C GLN A 204 9.98 -10.36 3.23
N TRP A 205 10.75 -11.41 3.46
CA TRP A 205 12.12 -11.49 3.00
C TRP A 205 12.23 -11.32 1.49
N THR A 206 13.29 -10.69 1.07
CA THR A 206 13.76 -10.75 -0.33
C THR A 206 14.29 -12.16 -0.66
N ALA A 207 14.46 -12.47 -1.94
CA ALA A 207 15.07 -13.73 -2.36
C ALA A 207 16.48 -13.91 -1.74
N ALA A 208 17.26 -12.82 -1.63
CA ALA A 208 18.60 -12.86 -1.03
C ALA A 208 18.57 -13.16 0.47
N GLU A 209 17.56 -12.69 1.20
CA GLU A 209 17.37 -13.02 2.62
C GLU A 209 16.85 -14.43 2.79
N THR A 210 15.88 -14.84 1.98
CA THR A 210 15.35 -16.20 1.97
C THR A 210 16.45 -17.24 1.74
N ALA A 211 17.39 -16.98 0.84
CA ALA A 211 18.52 -17.84 0.57
C ALA A 211 19.40 -18.14 1.80
N LYS A 212 19.44 -17.23 2.79
CA LYS A 212 20.19 -17.42 4.04
C LYS A 212 19.55 -18.46 4.99
N HIS A 213 18.28 -18.77 4.77
CA HIS A 213 17.50 -19.70 5.59
C HIS A 213 17.29 -21.05 4.93
N VAL A 214 17.80 -21.27 3.70
CA VAL A 214 17.75 -22.58 3.02
C VAL A 214 18.45 -23.65 3.88
N GLY A 215 17.81 -24.81 4.01
CA GLY A 215 18.27 -25.90 4.88
C GLY A 215 17.87 -25.74 6.35
N THR A 216 17.08 -24.74 6.71
CA THR A 216 16.52 -24.57 8.07
C THR A 216 14.99 -24.65 8.06
N ALA A 217 14.39 -24.82 9.22
CA ALA A 217 12.92 -24.80 9.39
C ALA A 217 12.36 -23.36 9.49
N ASN A 218 13.19 -22.33 9.33
CA ASN A 218 12.73 -20.95 9.46
C ASN A 218 12.08 -20.46 8.15
N THR A 219 10.77 -20.24 8.20
CA THR A 219 9.93 -19.64 7.15
C THR A 219 9.10 -18.49 7.71
N ASP A 220 9.56 -17.89 8.81
CA ASP A 220 8.86 -16.87 9.59
C ASP A 220 8.99 -15.48 8.93
N SER A 221 8.30 -15.28 7.83
CA SER A 221 8.37 -14.04 7.05
C SER A 221 7.01 -13.66 6.45
N PRO A 222 6.05 -13.23 7.30
CA PRO A 222 4.76 -12.73 6.83
C PRO A 222 4.88 -11.37 6.13
N VAL A 223 3.91 -11.08 5.25
CA VAL A 223 3.83 -9.80 4.51
C VAL A 223 3.56 -8.61 5.44
N THR A 224 2.79 -8.83 6.51
CA THR A 224 2.32 -7.77 7.42
C THR A 224 2.44 -8.20 8.88
N PRO A 225 3.65 -8.40 9.42
CA PRO A 225 3.86 -8.80 10.81
C PRO A 225 3.34 -7.72 11.76
N PHE A 226 2.57 -8.11 12.77
CA PHE A 226 1.92 -7.20 13.72
C PHE A 226 2.88 -6.20 14.39
N ALA A 227 4.08 -6.64 14.77
CA ALA A 227 5.09 -5.77 15.37
C ALA A 227 5.55 -4.68 14.37
N GLY A 228 5.75 -5.03 13.09
CA GLY A 228 6.11 -4.05 12.07
C GLY A 228 5.01 -3.01 11.83
N VAL A 229 3.74 -3.45 11.80
CA VAL A 229 2.60 -2.53 11.71
C VAL A 229 2.50 -1.62 12.94
N TYR A 230 2.77 -2.17 14.13
CA TYR A 230 2.82 -1.39 15.38
C TYR A 230 3.90 -0.29 15.33
N GLU A 231 5.12 -0.64 14.94
CA GLU A 231 6.23 0.31 14.84
C GLU A 231 5.93 1.41 13.82
N ALA A 232 5.42 1.04 12.64
CA ALA A 232 5.05 2.00 11.60
C ALA A 232 3.94 2.97 12.06
N LEU A 233 2.90 2.48 12.74
CA LEU A 233 1.85 3.31 13.32
C LEU A 233 2.37 4.21 14.42
N ARG A 234 3.23 3.71 15.31
CA ARG A 234 3.86 4.49 16.37
C ARG A 234 4.62 5.68 15.78
N ASP A 235 5.45 5.44 14.77
CA ASP A 235 6.30 6.46 14.18
C ASP A 235 5.45 7.47 13.37
N LEU A 236 4.45 7.00 12.61
CA LEU A 236 3.54 7.87 11.87
C LEU A 236 2.66 8.75 12.78
N THR A 237 2.36 8.29 13.99
CA THR A 237 1.51 9.01 14.97
C THR A 237 2.31 9.64 16.11
N ASP A 238 3.62 9.71 15.98
CA ASP A 238 4.48 10.36 16.98
C ASP A 238 4.05 11.82 17.19
N PRO A 239 3.94 12.29 18.44
CA PRO A 239 3.45 13.65 18.74
C PRO A 239 4.34 14.77 18.19
N ASP A 240 5.64 14.52 17.99
CA ASP A 240 6.60 15.53 17.56
C ASP A 240 6.90 15.46 16.06
N THR A 241 7.01 14.26 15.50
CA THR A 241 7.46 14.02 14.12
C THR A 241 6.39 13.42 13.21
N GLY A 242 5.35 12.83 13.77
CA GLY A 242 4.27 12.18 13.04
C GLY A 242 3.22 13.14 12.50
N VAL A 243 2.23 12.60 11.79
CA VAL A 243 1.07 13.34 11.29
C VAL A 243 0.25 13.88 12.46
N ALA A 244 0.07 15.19 12.52
CA ALA A 244 -0.59 15.86 13.65
C ALA A 244 -2.09 15.54 13.72
N ASP A 245 -2.77 15.56 12.57
CA ASP A 245 -4.19 15.24 12.45
C ASP A 245 -4.37 13.79 12.06
N ARG A 246 -4.72 12.94 13.02
CA ARG A 246 -4.89 11.50 12.82
C ARG A 246 -6.07 11.13 11.94
N SER A 247 -7.05 12.01 11.75
CA SER A 247 -8.16 11.80 10.82
C SER A 247 -7.69 11.76 9.35
N LYS A 248 -6.50 12.27 9.08
CA LYS A 248 -5.86 12.19 7.77
C LYS A 248 -5.15 10.85 7.51
N ILE A 249 -4.90 10.04 8.53
CA ILE A 249 -4.16 8.79 8.39
C ILE A 249 -5.11 7.67 7.98
N ALA A 250 -4.65 6.85 7.03
CA ALA A 250 -5.26 5.56 6.73
C ALA A 250 -4.21 4.45 6.78
N LEU A 251 -4.54 3.33 7.46
CA LEU A 251 -3.71 2.13 7.40
C LEU A 251 -4.03 1.35 6.13
N ALA A 252 -3.04 1.10 5.30
CA ALA A 252 -3.18 0.21 4.15
C ALA A 252 -3.18 -1.26 4.62
N ILE A 253 -4.20 -1.99 4.18
CA ILE A 253 -4.30 -3.44 4.32
C ILE A 253 -3.95 -4.04 2.96
N SER A 254 -2.86 -4.81 2.93
CA SER A 254 -2.44 -5.55 1.73
C SER A 254 -2.92 -7.00 1.81
N PHE A 255 -3.40 -7.50 0.69
CA PHE A 255 -3.75 -8.92 0.53
C PHE A 255 -2.64 -9.72 -0.16
N GLY A 256 -1.40 -9.25 -0.05
CA GLY A 256 -0.21 -9.94 -0.50
C GLY A 256 0.00 -11.27 0.22
N THR A 257 0.76 -12.17 -0.40
CA THR A 257 1.12 -13.48 0.14
C THR A 257 2.63 -13.65 0.11
N ALA A 258 3.17 -14.48 1.02
CA ALA A 258 4.58 -14.88 1.01
C ALA A 258 4.68 -16.38 1.22
N GLY A 259 5.07 -17.10 0.17
CA GLY A 259 5.13 -18.55 0.12
C GLY A 259 6.56 -19.08 0.06
N PHE A 260 6.82 -20.17 0.75
CA PHE A 260 8.11 -20.82 0.86
C PHE A 260 7.95 -22.31 0.53
N ARG A 261 8.81 -22.83 -0.36
CA ARG A 261 8.85 -24.25 -0.68
C ARG A 261 9.61 -25.00 0.42
N ILE A 262 8.98 -26.00 0.99
CA ILE A 262 9.52 -26.76 2.11
C ILE A 262 9.51 -28.27 1.82
N ASP A 263 10.32 -29.03 2.56
CA ASP A 263 10.27 -30.49 2.58
C ASP A 263 9.17 -31.02 3.53
N GLU A 264 9.10 -32.33 3.71
CA GLU A 264 8.17 -33.00 4.62
C GLU A 264 8.38 -32.65 6.09
N ASN A 265 9.59 -32.24 6.46
CA ASN A 265 9.97 -31.82 7.82
C ASN A 265 9.84 -30.29 8.04
N GLY A 266 9.37 -29.55 7.03
CA GLY A 266 9.23 -28.09 7.08
C GLY A 266 10.53 -27.32 6.80
N ILE A 267 11.56 -27.98 6.27
CA ILE A 267 12.85 -27.35 5.94
C ILE A 267 12.74 -26.59 4.62
N LEU A 268 13.17 -25.34 4.62
CA LEU A 268 13.19 -24.49 3.42
C LEU A 268 14.15 -25.03 2.37
N LEU A 269 13.65 -25.25 1.15
CA LEU A 269 14.39 -25.93 0.07
C LEU A 269 15.12 -24.97 -0.85
N GLU A 270 14.67 -23.72 -0.99
CA GLU A 270 15.21 -22.78 -1.98
C GLU A 270 15.05 -21.32 -1.57
N GLY A 271 15.91 -20.45 -2.08
CA GLY A 271 15.94 -19.01 -1.81
C GLY A 271 14.92 -18.21 -2.64
N VAL A 272 13.72 -18.72 -2.80
CA VAL A 272 12.66 -18.09 -3.59
C VAL A 272 11.46 -17.78 -2.68
N VAL A 273 10.87 -16.60 -2.86
CA VAL A 273 9.59 -16.26 -2.25
C VAL A 273 8.52 -16.33 -3.35
N TYR A 274 7.49 -17.13 -3.10
CA TYR A 274 6.34 -17.28 -3.99
C TYR A 274 5.20 -16.36 -3.54
N HIS A 275 4.48 -15.80 -4.50
CA HIS A 275 3.36 -14.90 -4.23
C HIS A 275 2.07 -15.45 -4.90
N PRO A 276 1.48 -16.55 -4.39
CA PRO A 276 0.25 -17.08 -4.97
C PRO A 276 -0.85 -16.04 -4.93
N ALA A 277 -1.55 -15.87 -6.06
CA ALA A 277 -2.70 -14.98 -6.15
C ALA A 277 -3.86 -15.48 -5.25
N GLN A 278 -4.79 -14.61 -4.92
CA GLN A 278 -5.85 -14.89 -3.94
C GLN A 278 -6.80 -16.02 -4.35
N ASP A 279 -7.05 -16.20 -5.63
CA ASP A 279 -7.83 -17.34 -6.17
C ASP A 279 -7.10 -18.68 -5.98
N VAL A 280 -5.78 -18.69 -6.22
CA VAL A 280 -4.92 -19.84 -5.95
C VAL A 280 -4.89 -20.17 -4.47
N LEU A 281 -4.66 -19.16 -3.61
CA LEU A 281 -4.64 -19.33 -2.16
C LEU A 281 -5.98 -19.90 -1.66
N ARG A 282 -7.10 -19.35 -2.10
CA ARG A 282 -8.44 -19.85 -1.75
C ARG A 282 -8.61 -21.32 -2.11
N ALA A 283 -8.17 -21.72 -3.32
CA ALA A 283 -8.23 -23.11 -3.73
C ALA A 283 -7.35 -24.01 -2.83
N ARG A 284 -6.19 -23.51 -2.38
CA ARG A 284 -5.30 -24.24 -1.45
C ARG A 284 -5.88 -24.35 -0.04
N LEU A 285 -6.52 -23.31 0.48
CA LEU A 285 -7.22 -23.35 1.77
C LEU A 285 -8.35 -24.40 1.79
N ALA A 286 -9.03 -24.60 0.68
CA ALA A 286 -10.14 -25.56 0.54
C ALA A 286 -9.69 -27.01 0.22
N GLN A 287 -8.41 -27.25 -0.09
CA GLN A 287 -7.98 -28.59 -0.49
C GLN A 287 -7.83 -29.54 0.70
N PRO A 288 -8.12 -30.84 0.55
CA PRO A 288 -7.88 -31.84 1.57
C PRO A 288 -6.39 -31.88 1.98
N GLY A 289 -6.12 -31.92 3.29
CA GLY A 289 -4.76 -31.96 3.83
C GLY A 289 -4.06 -30.60 3.96
N ALA A 290 -4.72 -29.49 3.62
CA ALA A 290 -4.23 -28.17 3.97
C ALA A 290 -4.30 -27.97 5.50
N VAL A 291 -3.23 -27.46 6.08
CA VAL A 291 -3.13 -27.15 7.52
C VAL A 291 -2.94 -25.65 7.68
N VAL A 292 -3.90 -25.02 8.35
CA VAL A 292 -3.84 -23.59 8.69
C VAL A 292 -3.43 -23.41 10.14
N GLU A 293 -2.43 -22.59 10.37
CA GLU A 293 -1.94 -22.21 11.69
C GLU A 293 -1.99 -20.70 11.83
N TYR A 294 -2.44 -20.21 12.98
CA TYR A 294 -2.38 -18.77 13.30
C TYR A 294 -1.18 -18.50 14.20
N SER A 295 -0.32 -17.59 13.79
CA SER A 295 0.83 -17.18 14.57
C SER A 295 0.47 -16.07 15.55
N GLU A 296 0.48 -16.37 16.85
CA GLU A 296 0.29 -15.37 17.91
C GLU A 296 1.37 -14.28 17.91
N ARG A 297 2.57 -14.63 17.46
CA ARG A 297 3.70 -13.69 17.37
C ARG A 297 3.50 -12.66 16.27
N TYR A 298 3.09 -13.11 15.09
CA TYR A 298 2.96 -12.26 13.90
C TYR A 298 1.55 -11.75 13.69
N ARG A 299 0.55 -12.31 14.39
CA ARG A 299 -0.87 -12.08 14.17
C ARG A 299 -1.25 -12.24 12.70
N ASN A 300 -0.70 -13.29 12.08
CA ASN A 300 -0.96 -13.69 10.71
C ASN A 300 -1.18 -15.20 10.65
N PRO A 301 -2.08 -15.68 9.77
CA PRO A 301 -2.18 -17.09 9.45
C PRO A 301 -1.11 -17.50 8.45
N ALA A 302 -0.73 -18.77 8.51
CA ALA A 302 0.00 -19.46 7.46
C ALA A 302 -0.71 -20.76 7.11
N VAL A 303 -0.76 -21.11 5.82
CA VAL A 303 -1.26 -22.39 5.34
C VAL A 303 -0.12 -23.24 4.81
N THR A 304 -0.08 -24.50 5.22
CA THR A 304 0.82 -25.52 4.65
C THR A 304 0.00 -26.47 3.79
N TYR A 305 0.40 -26.70 2.56
CA TYR A 305 -0.27 -27.58 1.60
C TYR A 305 0.72 -28.30 0.69
N THR A 306 0.26 -29.37 0.03
CA THR A 306 1.02 -30.09 -0.99
C THR A 306 0.30 -30.00 -2.32
N THR A 307 1.01 -29.65 -3.38
CA THR A 307 0.50 -29.59 -4.74
C THR A 307 0.35 -30.99 -5.37
N GLN A 308 -0.32 -31.10 -6.51
CA GLN A 308 -0.54 -32.38 -7.17
C GLN A 308 0.75 -33.07 -7.63
N ASP A 309 1.79 -32.30 -7.95
CA ASP A 309 3.13 -32.79 -8.29
C ASP A 309 4.00 -33.12 -7.06
N GLY A 310 3.43 -33.05 -5.84
CA GLY A 310 4.09 -33.41 -4.59
C GLY A 310 4.93 -32.29 -3.97
N ALA A 311 4.99 -31.09 -4.55
CA ALA A 311 5.69 -29.98 -3.94
C ALA A 311 4.90 -29.42 -2.73
N ARG A 312 5.61 -29.13 -1.64
CA ARG A 312 5.02 -28.66 -0.40
C ARG A 312 5.38 -27.20 -0.17
N TYR A 313 4.39 -26.40 0.25
CA TYR A 313 4.55 -24.97 0.49
C TYR A 313 3.97 -24.58 1.84
N ARG A 314 4.58 -23.58 2.49
CA ARG A 314 4.03 -22.79 3.59
C ARG A 314 3.83 -21.37 3.10
N VAL A 315 2.60 -20.84 3.19
CA VAL A 315 2.22 -19.52 2.66
C VAL A 315 1.60 -18.67 3.76
N TRP A 316 2.21 -17.53 4.04
CA TRP A 316 1.66 -16.47 4.88
C TRP A 316 0.66 -15.62 4.12
N TYR A 317 -0.42 -15.21 4.78
CA TYR A 317 -1.50 -14.44 4.16
C TYR A 317 -2.28 -13.64 5.20
N GLU A 318 -3.32 -12.88 4.79
CA GLU A 318 -4.27 -12.21 5.66
C GLU A 318 -5.59 -12.96 5.71
N ASN A 319 -6.17 -13.10 6.92
CA ASN A 319 -7.54 -13.58 7.12
C ASN A 319 -8.34 -12.56 7.94
N GLU A 320 -9.59 -12.89 8.25
CA GLU A 320 -10.50 -12.04 9.01
C GLU A 320 -9.90 -11.62 10.36
N GLN A 321 -9.32 -12.57 11.11
CA GLN A 321 -8.73 -12.30 12.41
C GLN A 321 -7.51 -11.38 12.31
N SER A 322 -6.58 -11.66 11.41
CA SER A 322 -5.34 -10.89 11.26
C SER A 322 -5.60 -9.45 10.83
N VAL A 323 -6.62 -9.24 9.98
CA VAL A 323 -7.04 -7.90 9.58
C VAL A 323 -7.72 -7.17 10.74
N LEU A 324 -8.65 -7.81 11.46
CA LEU A 324 -9.32 -7.21 12.63
C LEU A 324 -8.32 -6.84 13.73
N ASP A 325 -7.29 -7.65 13.97
CA ASP A 325 -6.22 -7.34 14.93
C ASP A 325 -5.48 -6.04 14.52
N LYS A 326 -5.15 -5.86 13.22
CA LYS A 326 -4.49 -4.66 12.71
C LYS A 326 -5.39 -3.43 12.72
N LEU A 327 -6.67 -3.58 12.42
CA LEU A 327 -7.65 -2.50 12.53
C LEU A 327 -7.84 -2.06 13.99
N THR A 328 -7.85 -3.02 14.92
CA THR A 328 -7.90 -2.72 16.36
C THR A 328 -6.63 -1.99 16.80
N LEU A 329 -5.47 -2.43 16.34
CA LEU A 329 -4.20 -1.75 16.60
C LEU A 329 -4.23 -0.29 16.07
N ALA A 330 -4.65 -0.06 14.82
CA ALA A 330 -4.76 1.28 14.25
C ALA A 330 -5.65 2.20 15.10
N ARG A 331 -6.81 1.71 15.56
CA ARG A 331 -7.71 2.45 16.46
C ARG A 331 -7.04 2.82 17.79
N MET A 332 -6.18 1.97 18.35
CA MET A 332 -5.44 2.31 19.57
C MET A 332 -4.52 3.51 19.36
N PHE A 333 -4.00 3.71 18.15
CA PHE A 333 -3.26 4.90 17.75
C PHE A 333 -4.17 6.08 17.35
N GLY A 334 -5.50 5.90 17.36
CA GLY A 334 -6.49 6.91 16.94
C GLY A 334 -6.62 7.03 15.44
N VAL A 335 -6.26 5.98 14.70
CA VAL A 335 -6.38 5.88 13.24
C VAL A 335 -7.63 5.07 12.91
N THR A 336 -8.56 5.69 12.19
CA THR A 336 -9.86 5.14 11.77
C THR A 336 -10.00 5.03 10.26
N GLY A 337 -9.10 5.68 9.52
CA GLY A 337 -9.00 5.52 8.06
C GLY A 337 -8.35 4.19 7.68
N VAL A 338 -8.90 3.55 6.65
CA VAL A 338 -8.42 2.28 6.09
C VAL A 338 -8.30 2.39 4.58
N SER A 339 -7.23 1.85 4.03
CA SER A 339 -7.02 1.75 2.58
C SER A 339 -6.78 0.29 2.20
N LEU A 340 -7.29 -0.16 1.06
CA LEU A 340 -7.21 -1.56 0.64
C LEU A 340 -6.31 -1.71 -0.58
N TRP A 341 -5.24 -2.46 -0.46
CA TRP A 341 -4.36 -2.84 -1.56
C TRP A 341 -4.64 -4.30 -1.93
N ARG A 342 -5.41 -4.56 -2.93
CA ARG A 342 -6.21 -3.75 -3.86
C ARG A 342 -7.49 -4.49 -4.22
N LEU A 343 -8.45 -3.82 -4.85
CA LEU A 343 -9.58 -4.48 -5.49
C LEU A 343 -9.07 -5.53 -6.50
N GLY A 344 -9.79 -6.62 -6.66
CA GLY A 344 -9.36 -7.78 -7.43
C GLY A 344 -8.56 -8.80 -6.62
N ALA A 345 -8.07 -8.41 -5.43
CA ALA A 345 -7.34 -9.28 -4.52
C ALA A 345 -7.99 -9.41 -3.13
N ILE A 346 -9.13 -8.75 -2.87
CA ILE A 346 -9.79 -8.79 -1.57
C ILE A 346 -10.47 -10.15 -1.38
N PRO A 347 -10.18 -10.90 -0.31
CA PRO A 347 -10.93 -12.12 0.00
C PRO A 347 -12.38 -11.77 0.36
N ALA A 348 -13.32 -12.20 -0.48
CA ALA A 348 -14.75 -11.90 -0.39
C ALA A 348 -15.61 -13.10 -0.80
N SER A 349 -15.30 -14.28 -0.22
CA SER A 349 -16.02 -15.52 -0.58
C SER A 349 -16.26 -16.39 0.64
N THR A 350 -17.30 -17.22 0.59
CA THR A 350 -17.66 -18.15 1.68
C THR A 350 -16.45 -18.96 2.14
N GLY A 351 -16.16 -18.90 3.44
CA GLY A 351 -15.04 -19.59 4.08
C GLY A 351 -13.70 -18.84 4.03
N TYR A 352 -13.64 -17.71 3.32
CA TYR A 352 -12.53 -16.78 3.30
C TYR A 352 -13.04 -15.37 2.90
N ASP A 353 -13.54 -14.62 3.90
CA ASP A 353 -14.31 -13.38 3.68
C ASP A 353 -13.81 -12.22 4.55
N VAL A 354 -12.64 -11.73 4.24
CA VAL A 354 -12.05 -10.55 4.88
C VAL A 354 -12.86 -9.28 4.59
N TRP A 355 -13.52 -9.22 3.42
CA TRP A 355 -14.35 -8.08 3.06
C TRP A 355 -15.48 -7.84 4.07
N SER A 356 -16.26 -8.87 4.37
CA SER A 356 -17.35 -8.77 5.37
C SER A 356 -16.84 -8.41 6.76
N ALA A 357 -15.66 -8.91 7.14
CA ALA A 357 -15.02 -8.54 8.40
C ALA A 357 -14.69 -7.04 8.45
N ILE A 358 -14.11 -6.47 7.37
CA ILE A 358 -13.84 -5.03 7.28
C ILE A 358 -15.15 -4.23 7.32
N GLN A 359 -16.16 -4.61 6.55
CA GLN A 359 -17.46 -3.92 6.53
C GLN A 359 -18.14 -3.90 7.90
N SER A 360 -17.96 -4.92 8.72
CA SER A 360 -18.50 -4.97 10.09
C SER A 360 -17.89 -3.92 11.03
N GLN A 361 -16.77 -3.31 10.63
CA GLN A 361 -16.06 -2.29 11.41
C GLN A 361 -16.47 -0.84 11.04
N ARG A 362 -17.43 -0.68 10.11
CA ARG A 362 -17.99 0.65 9.73
C ARG A 362 -19.10 1.10 10.66
#